data_2d4e3d19a3c4c0b09659b60c1ffd068a
#
_entry.id   2d4e3d19a3c4c0b09659b60c1ffd068a
#
_cell.length_a   1.000
_cell.length_b   1.000
_cell.length_c   1.000
_cell.angle_alpha   90.00
_cell.angle_beta   90.00
_cell.angle_gamma   90.00
#
_symmetry.space_group_name_H-M   'P 1'
#
loop_
_entity.id
_entity.type
_entity.pdbx_description
1 polymer ?
#
loop_
_entity_poly.entity_id
_entity_poly.type
_entity_poly.pdbx_seq_one_letter_code
_entity_poly.pdbx_strand_id
1 'polypeptide(L)'
;GKSTVAANLACVLSRSREVALVDCDVEEPNLRLFFPAPAEDVPVTTPVPEIDPDRCTLCGECGKFCRFGALAVLKDRVLVFPELCHSCGGCVLVCREGAVREVRRAVGKVACSSPLPRLVLISGILDEGEVQAPAVVRSAKALAGGHPLVLYDAAPGIACPVITTLEGSDVCVLVTESTPFGLHDLRLAAEVAEGVGIPAGVVINRSDGEDRATIAFCRERGLPVLMTIPFSRE
;
A
#
# COMPACT_ATOMS: atom_id res chain seq x y z
N GLY A 1 1.75 -12.27 -10.96
CA GLY A 1 0.38 -12.76 -10.87
C GLY A 1 -0.64 -11.67 -10.64
N LYS A 2 -0.65 -11.02 -9.46
CA LYS A 2 -1.65 -9.98 -9.09
C LYS A 2 -1.68 -8.84 -10.10
N SER A 3 -0.55 -8.17 -10.33
CA SER A 3 -0.44 -7.02 -11.24
C SER A 3 -0.83 -7.37 -12.67
N THR A 4 -0.51 -8.59 -13.13
CA THR A 4 -0.95 -9.07 -14.46
C THR A 4 -2.47 -9.19 -14.54
N VAL A 5 -3.12 -9.74 -13.50
CA VAL A 5 -4.58 -9.84 -13.44
C VAL A 5 -5.20 -8.44 -13.37
N ALA A 6 -4.69 -7.55 -12.52
CA ALA A 6 -5.16 -6.18 -12.37
C ALA A 6 -5.04 -5.39 -13.68
N ALA A 7 -3.89 -5.45 -14.35
CA ALA A 7 -3.63 -4.77 -15.61
C ALA A 7 -4.57 -5.25 -16.74
N ASN A 8 -4.75 -6.57 -16.88
CA ASN A 8 -5.66 -7.13 -17.89
C ASN A 8 -7.11 -6.76 -17.61
N LEU A 9 -7.54 -6.84 -16.35
CA LEU A 9 -8.89 -6.47 -15.94
C LEU A 9 -9.15 -4.97 -16.24
N ALA A 10 -8.21 -4.10 -15.89
CA ALA A 10 -8.29 -2.67 -16.18
C ALA A 10 -8.38 -2.40 -17.69
N CYS A 11 -7.56 -3.07 -18.49
CA CYS A 11 -7.56 -2.94 -19.94
C CYS A 11 -8.90 -3.37 -20.56
N VAL A 12 -9.50 -4.46 -20.11
CA VAL A 12 -10.80 -4.94 -20.61
C VAL A 12 -11.93 -4.02 -20.19
N LEU A 13 -11.97 -3.60 -18.92
CA LEU A 13 -13.03 -2.75 -18.38
C LEU A 13 -12.99 -1.34 -18.97
N SER A 14 -11.81 -0.79 -19.24
CA SER A 14 -11.65 0.53 -19.85
C SER A 14 -12.21 0.65 -21.26
N ARG A 15 -12.52 -0.47 -21.92
CA ARG A 15 -13.19 -0.45 -23.23
C ARG A 15 -14.63 0.12 -23.15
N SER A 16 -15.28 -0.04 -22.00
CA SER A 16 -16.71 0.30 -21.84
C SER A 16 -16.98 1.32 -20.74
N ARG A 17 -16.06 1.55 -19.81
CA ARG A 17 -16.25 2.45 -18.65
C ARG A 17 -14.94 3.13 -18.25
N GLU A 18 -15.04 4.22 -17.50
CA GLU A 18 -13.87 4.86 -16.90
C GLU A 18 -13.33 4.04 -15.74
N VAL A 19 -12.03 3.83 -15.71
CA VAL A 19 -11.31 3.01 -14.73
C VAL A 19 -10.11 3.77 -14.20
N ALA A 20 -9.94 3.81 -12.89
CA ALA A 20 -8.68 4.15 -12.26
C ALA A 20 -7.99 2.85 -11.83
N LEU A 21 -6.78 2.61 -12.29
CA LEU A 21 -5.91 1.53 -11.84
C LEU A 21 -4.84 2.14 -10.93
N VAL A 22 -4.78 1.70 -9.69
CA VAL A 22 -3.87 2.24 -8.66
C VAL A 22 -2.84 1.20 -8.30
N ASP A 23 -1.57 1.51 -8.53
CA ASP A 23 -0.43 0.72 -8.06
C ASP A 23 -0.15 1.08 -6.60
N CYS A 24 -0.49 0.17 -5.70
CA CYS A 24 -0.29 0.28 -4.26
C CYS A 24 0.92 -0.54 -3.77
N ASP A 25 1.67 -1.20 -4.67
CA ASP A 25 2.98 -1.78 -4.38
C ASP A 25 4.04 -0.67 -4.49
N VAL A 26 3.99 0.26 -3.54
CA VAL A 26 4.73 1.53 -3.60
C VAL A 26 6.24 1.38 -3.46
N GLU A 27 6.71 0.24 -2.97
CA GLU A 27 8.13 -0.10 -2.85
C GLU A 27 8.69 -0.62 -4.18
N GLU A 28 7.87 -1.40 -4.93
CA GLU A 28 8.24 -1.97 -6.23
C GLU A 28 7.12 -1.78 -7.28
N PRO A 29 6.73 -0.53 -7.61
CA PRO A 29 5.62 -0.27 -8.52
C PRO A 29 5.95 -0.73 -9.94
N ASN A 30 5.15 -1.64 -10.47
CA ASN A 30 5.43 -2.32 -11.73
C ASN A 30 4.32 -2.17 -12.80
N LEU A 31 3.15 -1.62 -12.47
CA LEU A 31 2.06 -1.44 -13.43
C LEU A 31 2.43 -0.52 -14.61
N ARG A 32 3.37 0.40 -14.43
CA ARG A 32 3.87 1.27 -15.50
C ARG A 32 4.59 0.49 -16.62
N LEU A 33 5.06 -0.72 -16.34
CA LEU A 33 5.64 -1.61 -17.36
C LEU A 33 4.59 -2.13 -18.35
N PHE A 34 3.34 -2.29 -17.90
CA PHE A 34 2.22 -2.70 -18.74
C PHE A 34 1.63 -1.51 -19.53
N PHE A 35 1.75 -0.31 -18.99
CA PHE A 35 1.13 0.91 -19.51
C PHE A 35 2.13 2.06 -19.58
N PRO A 36 3.10 2.02 -20.51
CA PRO A 36 4.07 3.09 -20.65
C PRO A 36 3.38 4.37 -21.18
N ALA A 37 3.40 5.41 -20.36
CA ALA A 37 2.87 6.73 -20.71
C ALA A 37 3.59 7.83 -19.93
N PRO A 38 3.67 9.07 -20.46
CA PRO A 38 4.10 10.21 -19.68
C PRO A 38 3.25 10.36 -18.43
N ALA A 39 3.87 10.71 -17.31
CA ALA A 39 3.18 10.86 -16.03
C ALA A 39 3.51 12.22 -15.41
N GLU A 40 2.54 12.76 -14.70
CA GLU A 40 2.69 13.91 -13.81
C GLU A 40 2.94 13.42 -12.39
N ASP A 41 3.96 13.95 -11.73
CA ASP A 41 4.36 13.56 -10.39
C ASP A 41 3.76 14.52 -9.35
N VAL A 42 3.10 13.97 -8.35
CA VAL A 42 2.58 14.69 -7.19
C VAL A 42 3.38 14.27 -5.96
N PRO A 43 4.11 15.17 -5.28
CA PRO A 43 4.91 14.81 -4.13
C PRO A 43 4.03 14.40 -2.95
N VAL A 44 4.46 13.35 -2.23
CA VAL A 44 3.85 12.91 -0.98
C VAL A 44 4.73 13.35 0.18
N THR A 45 4.14 14.08 1.12
CA THR A 45 4.85 14.55 2.31
C THR A 45 4.16 14.09 3.58
N THR A 46 4.95 13.81 4.62
CA THR A 46 4.46 13.47 5.97
C THR A 46 5.00 14.44 7.01
N PRO A 47 4.28 14.64 8.13
CA PRO A 47 4.81 15.42 9.23
C PRO A 47 5.94 14.67 9.95
N VAL A 48 7.04 15.37 10.22
CA VAL A 48 8.14 14.88 11.05
C VAL A 48 8.48 15.92 12.12
N PRO A 49 8.99 15.50 13.30
CA PRO A 49 9.32 16.44 14.37
C PRO A 49 10.52 17.30 14.00
N GLU A 50 10.44 18.57 14.34
CA GLU A 50 11.55 19.50 14.39
C GLU A 50 11.64 20.08 15.80
N ILE A 51 12.86 20.19 16.33
CA ILE A 51 13.11 20.64 17.70
C ILE A 51 13.55 22.09 17.69
N ASP A 52 12.87 22.93 18.46
CA ASP A 52 13.28 24.29 18.76
C ASP A 52 14.32 24.24 19.91
N PRO A 53 15.60 24.52 19.64
CA PRO A 53 16.65 24.42 20.65
C PRO A 53 16.51 25.45 21.76
N ASP A 54 15.92 26.62 21.48
CA ASP A 54 15.77 27.70 22.45
C ASP A 54 14.69 27.40 23.52
N ARG A 55 13.74 26.55 23.17
CA ARG A 55 12.66 26.12 24.07
C ARG A 55 12.92 24.74 24.68
N CYS A 56 13.85 23.95 24.12
CA CYS A 56 14.09 22.58 24.54
C CYS A 56 14.89 22.52 25.86
N THR A 57 14.30 21.98 26.91
CA THR A 57 14.95 21.76 28.20
C THR A 57 15.70 20.43 28.31
N LEU A 58 15.77 19.66 27.24
CA LEU A 58 16.41 18.33 27.17
C LEU A 58 15.84 17.32 28.21
N CYS A 59 14.58 17.46 28.60
CA CYS A 59 13.93 16.60 29.60
C CYS A 59 13.80 15.13 29.21
N GLY A 60 13.93 14.80 27.93
CA GLY A 60 13.96 13.43 27.41
C GLY A 60 12.59 12.80 27.15
N GLU A 61 11.48 13.45 27.45
CA GLU A 61 10.13 12.85 27.34
C GLU A 61 9.77 12.45 25.91
N CYS A 62 10.15 13.25 24.90
CA CYS A 62 9.92 12.92 23.48
C CYS A 62 10.69 11.68 23.04
N GLY A 63 11.94 11.50 23.48
CA GLY A 63 12.74 10.31 23.17
C GLY A 63 12.21 9.06 23.86
N LYS A 64 11.78 9.14 25.13
CA LYS A 64 11.15 8.03 25.86
C LYS A 64 9.82 7.60 25.25
N PHE A 65 9.05 8.56 24.75
CA PHE A 65 7.76 8.29 24.11
C PHE A 65 7.93 7.60 22.75
N CYS A 66 8.96 7.96 21.97
CA CYS A 66 9.14 7.48 20.61
C CYS A 66 9.51 6.00 20.58
N ARG A 67 8.53 5.15 20.22
CA ARG A 67 8.71 3.69 20.10
C ARG A 67 9.52 3.27 18.88
N PHE A 68 9.69 4.19 17.90
CA PHE A 68 10.36 3.94 16.65
C PHE A 68 11.84 4.37 16.66
N GLY A 69 12.32 4.94 17.77
CA GLY A 69 13.70 5.41 17.86
C GLY A 69 14.01 6.63 16.99
N ALA A 70 12.99 7.33 16.49
CA ALA A 70 13.17 8.50 15.64
C ALA A 70 13.70 9.74 16.39
N LEU A 71 13.82 9.68 17.72
CA LEU A 71 14.31 10.76 18.56
C LEU A 71 15.32 10.22 19.60
N ALA A 72 16.54 10.74 19.57
CA ALA A 72 17.55 10.46 20.58
C ALA A 72 17.95 11.73 21.33
N VAL A 73 17.73 11.76 22.65
CA VAL A 73 18.06 12.90 23.49
C VAL A 73 19.46 12.74 24.06
N LEU A 74 20.35 13.62 23.67
CA LEU A 74 21.73 13.71 24.14
C LEU A 74 21.82 14.73 25.27
N LYS A 75 23.06 14.92 25.81
CA LYS A 75 23.32 15.89 26.92
C LYS A 75 23.14 17.36 26.50
N ASP A 76 23.32 17.64 25.22
CA ASP A 76 23.36 18.98 24.64
C ASP A 76 22.33 19.25 23.55
N ARG A 77 21.69 18.20 23.03
CA ARG A 77 20.71 18.32 21.93
C ARG A 77 19.83 17.09 21.78
N VAL A 78 18.78 17.23 20.98
CA VAL A 78 17.95 16.11 20.50
C VAL A 78 18.29 15.83 19.04
N LEU A 79 18.65 14.59 18.74
CA LEU A 79 18.79 14.11 17.37
C LEU A 79 17.44 13.60 16.86
N VAL A 80 17.10 13.99 15.66
CA VAL A 80 15.92 13.51 14.94
C VAL A 80 16.37 12.65 13.77
N PHE A 81 15.79 11.46 13.64
CA PHE A 81 15.96 10.54 12.52
C PHE A 81 14.65 10.48 11.75
N PRO A 82 14.45 11.39 10.78
CA PRO A 82 13.16 11.53 10.08
C PRO A 82 12.75 10.27 9.32
N GLU A 83 13.71 9.50 8.81
CA GLU A 83 13.52 8.21 8.10
C GLU A 83 12.91 7.12 8.99
N LEU A 84 13.07 7.22 10.33
CA LEU A 84 12.47 6.30 11.29
C LEU A 84 11.11 6.82 11.84
N CYS A 85 10.71 8.02 11.45
CA CYS A 85 9.52 8.65 11.98
C CYS A 85 8.23 8.10 11.35
N HIS A 86 7.32 7.60 12.16
CA HIS A 86 6.00 7.13 11.74
C HIS A 86 4.91 8.22 11.76
N SER A 87 5.28 9.49 11.89
CA SER A 87 4.36 10.65 11.82
C SER A 87 3.15 10.56 12.77
N CYS A 88 3.36 9.99 13.96
CA CYS A 88 2.29 9.76 14.92
C CYS A 88 1.94 10.99 15.78
N GLY A 89 2.74 12.08 15.72
CA GLY A 89 2.53 13.32 16.47
C GLY A 89 2.77 13.25 17.98
N GLY A 90 3.06 12.05 18.53
CA GLY A 90 3.13 11.85 19.98
C GLY A 90 4.23 12.66 20.68
N CYS A 91 5.36 12.88 20.00
CA CYS A 91 6.45 13.71 20.55
C CYS A 91 6.04 15.18 20.73
N VAL A 92 5.14 15.70 19.90
CA VAL A 92 4.56 17.04 20.05
C VAL A 92 3.65 17.08 21.29
N LEU A 93 2.80 16.05 21.46
CA LEU A 93 1.84 15.98 22.56
C LEU A 93 2.51 15.89 23.94
N VAL A 94 3.64 15.17 24.05
CA VAL A 94 4.34 15.00 25.34
C VAL A 94 5.29 16.15 25.67
N CYS A 95 5.56 17.06 24.74
CA CYS A 95 6.47 18.19 24.94
C CYS A 95 5.77 19.33 25.69
N ARG A 96 5.99 19.43 27.02
CA ARG A 96 5.38 20.47 27.86
C ARG A 96 5.86 21.87 27.53
N GLU A 97 7.10 21.99 27.02
CA GLU A 97 7.71 23.28 26.67
C GLU A 97 7.27 23.75 25.27
N GLY A 98 6.54 22.89 24.51
CA GLY A 98 6.17 23.18 23.14
C GLY A 98 7.39 23.37 22.22
N ALA A 99 8.50 22.71 22.54
CA ALA A 99 9.75 22.79 21.79
C ALA A 99 9.75 21.86 20.54
N VAL A 100 8.74 20.99 20.41
CA VAL A 100 8.61 20.09 19.26
C VAL A 100 7.49 20.61 18.36
N ARG A 101 7.81 20.85 17.10
CA ARG A 101 6.84 21.18 16.04
C ARG A 101 6.91 20.17 14.91
N GLU A 102 5.87 20.09 14.09
CA GLU A 102 5.88 19.26 12.89
C GLU A 102 6.23 20.09 11.67
N VAL A 103 7.14 19.56 10.85
CA VAL A 103 7.47 20.08 9.53
C VAL A 103 7.20 19.03 8.47
N ARG A 104 6.90 19.46 7.24
CA ARG A 104 6.61 18.52 6.13
C ARG A 104 7.91 18.03 5.51
N ARG A 105 8.04 16.70 5.35
CA ARG A 105 9.14 16.04 4.69
C ARG A 105 8.61 15.17 3.56
N ALA A 106 9.24 15.22 2.38
CA ALA A 106 8.93 14.33 1.28
C ALA A 106 9.33 12.89 1.66
N VAL A 107 8.46 11.93 1.30
CA VAL A 107 8.67 10.49 1.54
C VAL A 107 8.42 9.66 0.27
N GLY A 108 8.06 10.31 -0.82
CA GLY A 108 7.77 9.68 -2.09
C GLY A 108 6.90 10.56 -2.97
N LYS A 109 6.30 9.96 -3.96
CA LYS A 109 5.41 10.64 -4.92
C LYS A 109 4.32 9.72 -5.44
N VAL A 110 3.33 10.32 -6.08
CA VAL A 110 2.32 9.61 -6.86
C VAL A 110 2.45 10.07 -8.31
N ALA A 111 2.64 9.14 -9.23
CA ALA A 111 2.73 9.41 -10.66
C ALA A 111 1.40 9.09 -11.34
N CYS A 112 0.78 10.08 -11.99
CA CYS A 112 -0.50 9.97 -12.68
C CYS A 112 -0.30 10.00 -14.20
N SER A 113 -0.90 9.06 -14.91
CA SER A 113 -0.87 8.98 -16.38
C SER A 113 -2.20 8.51 -16.94
N SER A 114 -2.44 8.75 -18.24
CA SER A 114 -3.63 8.29 -18.95
C SER A 114 -3.22 7.45 -20.16
N PRO A 115 -2.82 6.18 -19.98
CA PRO A 115 -2.28 5.35 -21.04
C PRO A 115 -3.31 4.92 -22.09
N LEU A 116 -4.60 4.88 -21.73
CA LEU A 116 -5.72 4.55 -22.61
C LEU A 116 -6.86 5.57 -22.43
N PRO A 117 -7.79 5.71 -23.40
CA PRO A 117 -8.81 6.77 -23.39
C PRO A 117 -9.72 6.81 -22.14
N ARG A 118 -9.90 5.68 -21.46
CA ARG A 118 -10.75 5.57 -20.26
C ARG A 118 -10.01 4.91 -19.10
N LEU A 119 -8.68 4.92 -19.13
CA LEU A 119 -7.85 4.35 -18.09
C LEU A 119 -6.92 5.44 -17.54
N VAL A 120 -7.05 5.70 -16.27
CA VAL A 120 -6.06 6.48 -15.50
C VAL A 120 -5.23 5.48 -14.70
N LEU A 121 -3.91 5.57 -14.82
CA LEU A 121 -2.97 4.83 -14.00
C LEU A 121 -2.37 5.77 -12.97
N ILE A 122 -2.48 5.39 -11.70
CA ILE A 122 -1.99 6.12 -10.54
C ILE A 122 -0.99 5.21 -9.83
N SER A 123 0.29 5.57 -9.84
CA SER A 123 1.34 4.74 -9.23
C SER A 123 1.93 5.44 -8.02
N GLY A 124 1.76 4.83 -6.83
CA GLY A 124 2.48 5.25 -5.64
C GLY A 124 3.95 4.84 -5.75
N ILE A 125 4.86 5.71 -5.37
CA ILE A 125 6.32 5.48 -5.41
C ILE A 125 6.90 5.98 -4.10
N LEU A 126 7.42 5.07 -3.29
CA LEU A 126 8.09 5.36 -2.04
C LEU A 126 9.57 5.70 -2.32
N ASP A 127 10.12 6.69 -1.64
CA ASP A 127 11.55 6.99 -1.73
C ASP A 127 12.37 5.90 -1.00
N GLU A 128 13.58 5.65 -1.47
CA GLU A 128 14.45 4.63 -0.89
C GLU A 128 14.76 4.92 0.58
N GLY A 129 14.67 3.88 1.41
CA GLY A 129 14.93 3.97 2.85
C GLY A 129 13.79 4.55 3.69
N GLU A 130 12.65 4.88 3.09
CA GLU A 130 11.48 5.40 3.81
C GLU A 130 10.61 4.28 4.38
N VAL A 131 10.02 4.53 5.55
CA VAL A 131 9.10 3.57 6.23
C VAL A 131 7.62 3.94 6.05
N GLN A 132 7.34 5.01 5.30
CA GLN A 132 6.01 5.63 5.20
C GLN A 132 5.17 5.10 4.02
N ALA A 133 5.36 3.83 3.61
CA ALA A 133 4.57 3.21 2.55
C ALA A 133 3.05 3.43 2.68
N PRO A 134 2.42 3.30 3.87
CA PRO A 134 0.98 3.57 4.02
C PRO A 134 0.57 5.02 3.67
N ALA A 135 1.47 6.00 3.85
CA ALA A 135 1.17 7.39 3.49
C ALA A 135 1.11 7.58 1.97
N VAL A 136 2.02 6.93 1.24
CA VAL A 136 2.03 6.96 -0.23
C VAL A 136 0.81 6.22 -0.78
N VAL A 137 0.45 5.06 -0.22
CA VAL A 137 -0.77 4.31 -0.59
C VAL A 137 -2.01 5.18 -0.39
N ARG A 138 -2.17 5.82 0.77
CA ARG A 138 -3.31 6.73 1.02
C ARG A 138 -3.38 7.88 0.03
N SER A 139 -2.23 8.47 -0.33
CA SER A 139 -2.17 9.56 -1.30
C SER A 139 -2.57 9.08 -2.70
N ALA A 140 -2.11 7.91 -3.13
CA ALA A 140 -2.49 7.31 -4.41
C ALA A 140 -4.00 7.00 -4.46
N LYS A 141 -4.56 6.43 -3.38
CA LYS A 141 -6.00 6.16 -3.26
C LYS A 141 -6.83 7.45 -3.30
N ALA A 142 -6.38 8.51 -2.63
CA ALA A 142 -7.07 9.79 -2.62
C ALA A 142 -7.19 10.41 -4.02
N LEU A 143 -6.16 10.26 -4.86
CA LEU A 143 -6.17 10.74 -6.25
C LEU A 143 -7.10 9.90 -7.15
N ALA A 144 -7.39 8.65 -6.79
CA ALA A 144 -8.38 7.82 -7.50
C ALA A 144 -9.82 8.17 -7.13
N GLY A 145 -10.04 8.97 -6.08
CA GLY A 145 -11.37 9.37 -5.64
C GLY A 145 -12.16 10.07 -6.74
N GLY A 146 -13.44 9.67 -6.90
CA GLY A 146 -14.33 10.23 -7.92
C GLY A 146 -14.41 9.42 -9.22
N HIS A 147 -13.54 8.43 -9.44
CA HIS A 147 -13.69 7.49 -10.55
C HIS A 147 -14.77 6.46 -10.24
N PRO A 148 -15.63 6.11 -11.23
CA PRO A 148 -16.76 5.19 -11.03
C PRO A 148 -16.32 3.75 -10.75
N LEU A 149 -15.11 3.38 -11.16
CA LEU A 149 -14.50 2.09 -10.90
C LEU A 149 -13.01 2.27 -10.61
N VAL A 150 -12.59 1.79 -9.45
CA VAL A 150 -11.18 1.83 -9.01
C VAL A 150 -10.69 0.40 -8.78
N LEU A 151 -9.56 0.07 -9.37
CA LEU A 151 -8.84 -1.18 -9.15
C LEU A 151 -7.55 -0.88 -8.40
N TYR A 152 -7.37 -1.47 -7.24
CA TYR A 152 -6.14 -1.37 -6.44
C TYR A 152 -5.30 -2.63 -6.63
N ASP A 153 -4.06 -2.48 -7.12
CA ASP A 153 -3.07 -3.55 -7.13
C ASP A 153 -2.24 -3.48 -5.85
N ALA A 154 -2.53 -4.39 -4.92
CA ALA A 154 -1.92 -4.41 -3.61
C ALA A 154 -0.53 -5.02 -3.63
N ALA A 155 0.37 -4.54 -2.77
CA ALA A 155 1.65 -5.17 -2.48
C ALA A 155 1.48 -6.65 -2.05
N PRO A 156 2.51 -7.48 -2.16
CA PRO A 156 2.49 -8.83 -1.60
C PRO A 156 2.50 -8.81 -0.07
N GLY A 157 2.03 -9.92 0.55
CA GLY A 157 2.08 -10.11 2.00
C GLY A 157 0.87 -9.57 2.74
N ILE A 158 1.07 -9.25 4.02
CA ILE A 158 0.02 -8.90 4.99
C ILE A 158 0.37 -7.63 5.81
N ALA A 159 1.37 -6.87 5.37
CA ALA A 159 1.86 -5.69 6.08
C ALA A 159 0.89 -4.49 5.97
N CYS A 160 1.18 -3.43 6.73
CA CYS A 160 0.35 -2.22 6.79
C CYS A 160 -0.04 -1.61 5.42
N PRO A 161 0.82 -1.60 4.38
CA PRO A 161 0.43 -1.11 3.06
C PRO A 161 -0.74 -1.90 2.44
N VAL A 162 -0.77 -3.24 2.65
CA VAL A 162 -1.86 -4.10 2.15
C VAL A 162 -3.17 -3.77 2.86
N ILE A 163 -3.15 -3.64 4.19
CA ILE A 163 -4.32 -3.25 4.99
C ILE A 163 -4.83 -1.88 4.51
N THR A 164 -3.93 -0.90 4.37
CA THR A 164 -4.26 0.43 3.87
C THR A 164 -4.87 0.39 2.46
N THR A 165 -4.40 -0.53 1.61
CA THR A 165 -4.96 -0.73 0.26
C THR A 165 -6.39 -1.27 0.33
N LEU A 166 -6.65 -2.23 1.21
CA LEU A 166 -7.96 -2.86 1.37
C LEU A 166 -8.99 -1.94 2.02
N GLU A 167 -8.60 -1.12 2.99
CA GLU A 167 -9.51 -0.20 3.67
C GLU A 167 -10.35 0.62 2.69
N GLY A 168 -11.70 0.58 2.84
CA GLY A 168 -12.64 1.30 1.99
C GLY A 168 -12.83 0.70 0.58
N SER A 169 -12.36 -0.52 0.33
CA SER A 169 -12.67 -1.28 -0.88
C SER A 169 -13.99 -2.05 -0.69
N ASP A 170 -14.77 -2.23 -1.76
CA ASP A 170 -16.04 -2.96 -1.72
C ASP A 170 -15.84 -4.47 -1.78
N VAL A 171 -14.77 -4.94 -2.46
CA VAL A 171 -14.47 -6.36 -2.67
C VAL A 171 -12.98 -6.58 -2.82
N CYS A 172 -12.49 -7.72 -2.35
CA CYS A 172 -11.10 -8.17 -2.53
C CYS A 172 -11.04 -9.37 -3.49
N VAL A 173 -10.13 -9.33 -4.46
CA VAL A 173 -9.80 -10.46 -5.32
C VAL A 173 -8.45 -11.01 -4.91
N LEU A 174 -8.45 -12.20 -4.30
CA LEU A 174 -7.26 -12.91 -3.88
C LEU A 174 -6.71 -13.70 -5.06
N VAL A 175 -5.53 -13.35 -5.54
CA VAL A 175 -4.87 -14.05 -6.67
C VAL A 175 -3.80 -14.97 -6.12
N THR A 176 -3.92 -16.27 -6.39
CA THR A 176 -2.98 -17.28 -5.92
C THR A 176 -2.51 -18.21 -7.03
N GLU A 177 -1.49 -19.01 -6.78
CA GLU A 177 -1.06 -20.14 -7.62
C GLU A 177 -1.24 -21.44 -6.81
N SER A 178 -1.56 -22.57 -7.48
CA SER A 178 -1.81 -23.85 -6.81
C SER A 178 -0.52 -24.55 -6.38
N THR A 179 0.31 -23.82 -5.63
CA THR A 179 1.52 -24.33 -4.99
C THR A 179 1.37 -24.34 -3.47
N PRO A 180 2.15 -25.12 -2.72
CA PRO A 180 2.13 -25.07 -1.26
C PRO A 180 2.37 -23.67 -0.71
N PHE A 181 3.27 -22.88 -1.30
CA PHE A 181 3.53 -21.49 -0.93
C PHE A 181 2.33 -20.58 -1.26
N GLY A 182 1.77 -20.71 -2.48
CA GLY A 182 0.59 -19.94 -2.87
C GLY A 182 -0.62 -20.21 -1.97
N LEU A 183 -0.82 -21.46 -1.54
CA LEU A 183 -1.88 -21.81 -0.58
C LEU A 183 -1.61 -21.22 0.81
N HIS A 184 -0.36 -21.20 1.26
CA HIS A 184 0.00 -20.56 2.53
C HIS A 184 -0.29 -19.07 2.49
N ASP A 185 0.16 -18.37 1.45
CA ASP A 185 -0.06 -16.94 1.27
C ASP A 185 -1.56 -16.60 1.13
N LEU A 186 -2.32 -17.46 0.42
CA LEU A 186 -3.77 -17.32 0.30
C LEU A 186 -4.46 -17.37 1.66
N ARG A 187 -4.04 -18.25 2.56
CA ARG A 187 -4.58 -18.34 3.92
C ARG A 187 -4.39 -17.04 4.69
N LEU A 188 -3.17 -16.51 4.69
CA LEU A 188 -2.85 -15.26 5.37
C LEU A 188 -3.61 -14.08 4.76
N ALA A 189 -3.68 -13.98 3.44
CA ALA A 189 -4.39 -12.90 2.76
C ALA A 189 -5.92 -12.97 3.00
N ALA A 190 -6.49 -14.18 3.08
CA ALA A 190 -7.90 -14.38 3.42
C ALA A 190 -8.22 -13.93 4.85
N GLU A 191 -7.33 -14.22 5.81
CA GLU A 191 -7.47 -13.75 7.21
C GLU A 191 -7.40 -12.22 7.30
N VAL A 192 -6.53 -11.57 6.51
CA VAL A 192 -6.48 -10.11 6.46
C VAL A 192 -7.77 -9.53 5.87
N ALA A 193 -8.28 -10.07 4.76
CA ALA A 193 -9.52 -9.60 4.15
C ALA A 193 -10.72 -9.76 5.11
N GLU A 194 -10.79 -10.89 5.82
CA GLU A 194 -11.80 -11.15 6.86
C GLU A 194 -11.65 -10.17 8.03
N GLY A 195 -10.41 -9.92 8.50
CA GLY A 195 -10.14 -8.98 9.59
C GLY A 195 -10.50 -7.53 9.26
N VAL A 196 -10.38 -7.14 7.99
CA VAL A 196 -10.83 -5.82 7.49
C VAL A 196 -12.34 -5.80 7.23
N GLY A 197 -13.01 -6.97 7.17
CA GLY A 197 -14.45 -7.09 6.93
C GLY A 197 -14.87 -6.92 5.47
N ILE A 198 -13.99 -7.25 4.52
CA ILE A 198 -14.25 -7.08 3.09
C ILE A 198 -14.57 -8.44 2.44
N PRO A 199 -15.67 -8.55 1.67
CA PRO A 199 -15.96 -9.75 0.90
C PRO A 199 -14.80 -10.10 -0.03
N ALA A 200 -14.40 -11.38 -0.08
CA ALA A 200 -13.30 -11.82 -0.89
C ALA A 200 -13.68 -12.98 -1.82
N GLY A 201 -13.06 -13.03 -3.00
CA GLY A 201 -13.12 -14.15 -3.92
C GLY A 201 -11.73 -14.49 -4.45
N VAL A 202 -11.55 -15.70 -4.98
CA VAL A 202 -10.25 -16.24 -5.34
C VAL A 202 -10.11 -16.41 -6.85
N VAL A 203 -9.00 -15.97 -7.40
CA VAL A 203 -8.54 -16.31 -8.76
C VAL A 203 -7.32 -17.22 -8.63
N ILE A 204 -7.44 -18.43 -9.16
CA ILE A 204 -6.33 -19.38 -9.26
C ILE A 204 -5.59 -19.08 -10.57
N ASN A 205 -4.37 -18.55 -10.46
CA ASN A 205 -3.55 -18.19 -11.61
C ASN A 205 -2.50 -19.28 -11.89
N ARG A 206 -2.11 -19.43 -13.16
CA ARG A 206 -1.11 -20.40 -13.62
C ARG A 206 -1.46 -21.84 -13.21
N SER A 207 -2.74 -22.20 -13.26
CA SER A 207 -3.21 -23.54 -12.95
C SER A 207 -2.62 -24.56 -13.92
N ASP A 208 -2.10 -25.64 -13.38
CA ASP A 208 -1.68 -26.84 -14.11
C ASP A 208 -2.72 -27.96 -14.05
N GLY A 209 -3.89 -27.69 -13.44
CA GLY A 209 -4.97 -28.64 -13.21
C GLY A 209 -4.95 -29.33 -11.84
N GLU A 210 -3.90 -29.16 -11.05
CA GLU A 210 -3.77 -29.78 -9.73
C GLU A 210 -4.20 -28.81 -8.58
N ASP A 211 -5.37 -28.18 -8.75
CA ASP A 211 -5.87 -27.11 -7.85
C ASP A 211 -6.63 -27.65 -6.62
N ARG A 212 -6.64 -28.97 -6.39
CA ARG A 212 -7.51 -29.64 -5.39
C ARG A 212 -7.36 -29.05 -3.99
N ALA A 213 -6.12 -28.82 -3.54
CA ALA A 213 -5.86 -28.30 -2.19
C ALA A 213 -6.36 -26.85 -2.02
N THR A 214 -6.15 -26.01 -3.04
CA THR A 214 -6.60 -24.61 -3.07
C THR A 214 -8.13 -24.55 -3.11
N ILE A 215 -8.78 -25.36 -3.96
CA ILE A 215 -10.24 -25.44 -4.05
C ILE A 215 -10.87 -25.96 -2.75
N ALA A 216 -10.25 -26.97 -2.12
CA ALA A 216 -10.71 -27.50 -0.82
C ALA A 216 -10.67 -26.41 0.26
N PHE A 217 -9.59 -25.68 0.36
CA PHE A 217 -9.45 -24.54 1.27
C PHE A 217 -10.50 -23.45 0.99
N CYS A 218 -10.69 -23.07 -0.27
CA CYS A 218 -11.71 -22.08 -0.63
C CYS A 218 -13.11 -22.51 -0.20
N ARG A 219 -13.45 -23.78 -0.38
CA ARG A 219 -14.75 -24.34 0.04
C ARG A 219 -14.90 -24.33 1.56
N GLU A 220 -13.87 -24.75 2.30
CA GLU A 220 -13.86 -24.74 3.76
C GLU A 220 -14.08 -23.33 4.34
N ARG A 221 -13.48 -22.31 3.72
CA ARG A 221 -13.56 -20.91 4.17
C ARG A 221 -14.74 -20.13 3.55
N GLY A 222 -15.56 -20.76 2.71
CA GLY A 222 -16.66 -20.08 2.02
C GLY A 222 -16.23 -19.03 1.01
N LEU A 223 -15.00 -19.13 0.49
CA LEU A 223 -14.45 -18.22 -0.51
C LEU A 223 -14.84 -18.71 -1.92
N PRO A 224 -15.58 -17.92 -2.74
CA PRO A 224 -15.88 -18.31 -4.10
C PRO A 224 -14.62 -18.31 -4.96
N VAL A 225 -14.40 -19.38 -5.73
CA VAL A 225 -13.41 -19.39 -6.82
C VAL A 225 -14.04 -18.70 -8.01
N LEU A 226 -13.58 -17.49 -8.31
CA LEU A 226 -14.12 -16.63 -9.38
C LEU A 226 -13.65 -17.08 -10.75
N MET A 227 -12.40 -17.51 -10.85
CA MET A 227 -11.77 -17.91 -12.11
C MET A 227 -10.54 -18.78 -11.84
N THR A 228 -10.29 -19.69 -12.78
CA THR A 228 -9.04 -20.44 -12.90
C THR A 228 -8.39 -20.08 -14.24
N ILE A 229 -7.16 -19.54 -14.17
CA ILE A 229 -6.37 -19.15 -15.36
C ILE A 229 -5.31 -20.24 -15.59
N PRO A 230 -5.37 -20.97 -16.69
CA PRO A 230 -4.41 -22.03 -16.96
C PRO A 230 -3.02 -21.47 -17.23
N PHE A 231 -2.01 -22.25 -16.90
CA PHE A 231 -0.65 -21.94 -17.31
C PHE A 231 -0.50 -22.11 -18.82
N SER A 232 -0.05 -21.09 -19.53
CA SER A 232 0.33 -21.15 -20.94
C SER A 232 1.77 -20.68 -21.12
N ARG A 233 2.45 -21.25 -22.09
CA ARG A 233 3.79 -20.83 -22.54
C ARG A 233 3.74 -20.00 -23.83
N GLU A 234 2.54 -19.81 -24.39
CA GLU A 234 2.29 -19.02 -25.59
C GLU A 234 2.13 -17.53 -25.28
#